data_1bb94f493658c2b2c8fd741479b30a1c
#
_entry.id   1bb94f493658c2b2c8fd741479b30a1c
#
_cell.length_a   1.000
_cell.length_b   1.000
_cell.length_c   1.000
_cell.angle_alpha   90.00
_cell.angle_beta   90.00
_cell.angle_gamma   90.00
#
_symmetry.space_group_name_H-M   'P 1'
#
loop_
_entity.id
_entity.type
_entity.pdbx_description
1 polymer ?
#
loop_
_entity_poly.entity_id
_entity_poly.type
_entity_poly.pdbx_seq_one_letter_code
_entity_poly.pdbx_strand_id
1 'polypeptide(L)'
;MPAPTRRAADAAPQPKPAPPVLELRDATFTYEGATRPSAEDVTLSVAAGECVVLCGESGCGKTTVTRLANGLAGEFYEGERRGEVRVGGAPLQSLSQWEVAERVGSVFQNPRTQFFNLDTTGEIAFGMENLAVPRAEMHARMASTARELGIEALLDRNIFALSGGQKQAVAFAGAHACRPAAYVLDEPSSNLDPAAMDDLARLIRTAKQRGAAVLVAEHRLAYLADAADRFIFMRAGRVEREWTAGAFAALSAEERGRLGLRSPHPPVLSELEARLAARASAAPACEARGLVAEYERGRAVLDGCTMAFDAGSVTGITGPNGAGKSTLLSCLCGLKRERMGHVRFAGEVVPPRRRADRAFLVMQDPDYQLFRESVRAELSCTPRAPDAADTARIDELLARFDLADVADRHPATLSGGQKQRVVCAMAALSPADVLLFDEPTSGLDHAGMRRLARLMRELARDGRAVAVVSHDTEFLACACHRIVRLEPGR
;
A
#
# COMPACT_ATOMS: atom_id res chain seq x y z
N MET A 1 -70.45 -24.31 -0.42
CA MET A 1 -69.41 -24.53 0.59
C MET A 1 -68.13 -23.95 0.07
N PRO A 2 -67.57 -22.87 0.65
CA PRO A 2 -66.28 -22.31 0.23
C PRO A 2 -65.13 -23.10 0.87
N ALA A 3 -64.04 -23.30 0.09
CA ALA A 3 -62.82 -24.01 0.48
C ALA A 3 -62.02 -23.23 1.54
N PRO A 4 -61.26 -23.91 2.43
CA PRO A 4 -60.52 -23.25 3.48
C PRO A 4 -59.27 -22.54 2.94
N THR A 5 -59.12 -21.28 3.31
CA THR A 5 -57.94 -20.45 3.12
C THR A 5 -56.72 -21.06 3.82
N ARG A 6 -55.65 -21.36 3.05
CA ARG A 6 -54.34 -21.73 3.59
C ARG A 6 -53.80 -20.55 4.40
N ARG A 7 -53.59 -20.77 5.71
CA ARG A 7 -52.81 -19.88 6.57
C ARG A 7 -51.37 -19.80 6.03
N ALA A 8 -50.88 -18.58 5.92
CA ALA A 8 -49.46 -18.30 5.66
C ALA A 8 -48.60 -18.97 6.74
N ALA A 9 -47.61 -19.74 6.30
CA ALA A 9 -46.66 -20.36 7.19
C ALA A 9 -45.86 -19.25 7.89
N ASP A 10 -45.84 -19.30 9.22
CA ASP A 10 -45.00 -18.45 10.06
C ASP A 10 -43.55 -18.59 9.60
N ALA A 11 -42.97 -17.48 9.11
CA ALA A 11 -41.56 -17.38 8.88
C ALA A 11 -40.83 -17.54 10.22
N ALA A 12 -39.95 -18.53 10.31
CA ALA A 12 -39.12 -18.73 11.49
C ALA A 12 -38.38 -17.41 11.84
N PRO A 13 -38.32 -17.05 13.15
CA PRO A 13 -37.63 -15.81 13.55
C PRO A 13 -36.18 -15.90 13.10
N GLN A 14 -35.75 -14.91 12.34
CA GLN A 14 -34.35 -14.77 11.98
C GLN A 14 -33.53 -14.70 13.28
N PRO A 15 -32.40 -15.43 13.38
CA PRO A 15 -31.57 -15.38 14.58
C PRO A 15 -31.12 -13.91 14.80
N LYS A 16 -31.29 -13.42 16.03
CA LYS A 16 -30.81 -12.09 16.42
C LYS A 16 -29.34 -12.02 16.05
N PRO A 17 -28.89 -10.92 15.37
CA PRO A 17 -27.48 -10.76 15.06
C PRO A 17 -26.65 -10.83 16.35
N ALA A 18 -25.52 -11.53 16.29
CA ALA A 18 -24.58 -11.59 17.42
C ALA A 18 -24.18 -10.16 17.84
N PRO A 19 -24.00 -9.90 19.14
CA PRO A 19 -23.61 -8.57 19.59
C PRO A 19 -22.26 -8.18 18.95
N PRO A 20 -22.09 -6.90 18.52
CA PRO A 20 -20.87 -6.46 17.89
C PRO A 20 -19.68 -6.57 18.85
N VAL A 21 -18.54 -7.01 18.34
CA VAL A 21 -17.26 -7.04 19.08
C VAL A 21 -16.60 -5.68 19.05
N LEU A 22 -16.66 -4.97 17.91
CA LEU A 22 -16.19 -3.60 17.75
C LEU A 22 -17.37 -2.74 17.30
N GLU A 23 -17.57 -1.58 17.94
CA GLU A 23 -18.66 -0.67 17.64
C GLU A 23 -18.22 0.78 17.79
N LEU A 24 -18.54 1.60 16.80
CA LEU A 24 -18.43 3.06 16.84
C LEU A 24 -19.84 3.62 16.74
N ARG A 25 -20.21 4.57 17.62
CA ARG A 25 -21.50 5.25 17.63
C ARG A 25 -21.28 6.75 17.60
N ASP A 26 -21.72 7.40 16.53
CA ASP A 26 -21.60 8.84 16.28
C ASP A 26 -20.18 9.37 16.59
N ALA A 27 -19.18 8.53 16.26
CA ALA A 27 -17.79 8.80 16.60
C ALA A 27 -17.23 9.90 15.71
N THR A 28 -16.75 10.97 16.35
CA THR A 28 -16.15 12.13 15.68
C THR A 28 -14.77 12.37 16.26
N PHE A 29 -13.80 12.70 15.39
CA PHE A 29 -12.45 13.07 15.82
C PHE A 29 -11.88 14.21 14.99
N THR A 30 -11.40 15.24 15.71
CA THR A 30 -10.71 16.40 15.13
C THR A 30 -9.30 16.46 15.70
N TYR A 31 -8.28 16.30 14.83
CA TYR A 31 -6.88 16.45 15.26
C TYR A 31 -6.60 17.87 15.78
N GLU A 32 -5.66 17.98 16.71
CA GLU A 32 -5.21 19.27 17.19
C GLU A 32 -4.73 20.17 16.03
N GLY A 33 -5.14 21.44 16.04
CA GLY A 33 -4.85 22.41 14.97
C GLY A 33 -5.65 22.22 13.68
N ALA A 34 -6.48 21.18 13.56
CA ALA A 34 -7.36 21.02 12.42
C ALA A 34 -8.67 21.83 12.58
N THR A 35 -9.14 22.43 11.48
CA THR A 35 -10.38 23.22 11.46
C THR A 35 -11.63 22.39 11.21
N ARG A 36 -11.47 21.13 10.79
CA ARG A 36 -12.58 20.21 10.47
C ARG A 36 -12.30 18.82 11.04
N PRO A 37 -13.34 18.07 11.40
CA PRO A 37 -13.20 16.67 11.78
C PRO A 37 -12.60 15.83 10.64
N SER A 38 -11.71 14.90 11.01
CA SER A 38 -11.19 13.88 10.08
C SER A 38 -12.03 12.61 10.04
N ALA A 39 -12.82 12.38 11.10
CA ALA A 39 -13.94 11.44 11.14
C ALA A 39 -15.13 12.18 11.79
N GLU A 40 -16.31 12.08 11.21
CA GLU A 40 -17.48 12.85 11.62
C GLU A 40 -18.73 11.98 11.62
N ASP A 41 -19.38 11.85 12.79
CA ASP A 41 -20.59 11.08 13.03
C ASP A 41 -20.50 9.64 12.47
N VAL A 42 -19.34 8.99 12.66
CA VAL A 42 -19.11 7.64 12.15
C VAL A 42 -19.83 6.63 13.04
N THR A 43 -20.78 5.90 12.45
CA THR A 43 -21.46 4.79 13.10
C THR A 43 -21.23 3.53 12.28
N LEU A 44 -20.58 2.53 12.88
CA LEU A 44 -20.34 1.21 12.30
C LEU A 44 -20.20 0.16 13.39
N SER A 45 -20.41 -1.09 13.04
CA SER A 45 -20.19 -2.23 13.92
C SER A 45 -19.52 -3.37 13.17
N VAL A 46 -18.73 -4.18 13.89
CA VAL A 46 -18.12 -5.40 13.37
C VAL A 46 -18.44 -6.54 14.34
N ALA A 47 -19.11 -7.56 13.83
CA ALA A 47 -19.51 -8.75 14.61
C ALA A 47 -18.35 -9.74 14.77
N ALA A 48 -18.51 -10.69 15.67
CA ALA A 48 -17.59 -11.83 15.80
C ALA A 48 -17.50 -12.63 14.48
N GLY A 49 -16.28 -12.88 14.01
CA GLY A 49 -16.02 -13.59 12.75
C GLY A 49 -16.37 -12.79 11.49
N GLU A 50 -16.60 -11.49 11.60
CA GLU A 50 -16.88 -10.60 10.48
C GLU A 50 -15.63 -9.81 10.08
N CYS A 51 -15.45 -9.60 8.77
CA CYS A 51 -14.46 -8.68 8.20
C CYS A 51 -15.16 -7.52 7.49
N VAL A 52 -14.96 -6.31 8.00
CA VAL A 52 -15.49 -5.06 7.44
C VAL A 52 -14.34 -4.27 6.83
N VAL A 53 -14.48 -3.84 5.59
CA VAL A 53 -13.47 -3.07 4.86
C VAL A 53 -13.92 -1.62 4.72
N LEU A 54 -13.12 -0.69 5.24
CA LEU A 54 -13.27 0.74 4.99
C LEU A 54 -12.58 1.09 3.68
N CYS A 55 -13.32 1.62 2.73
CA CYS A 55 -12.81 2.06 1.43
C CYS A 55 -13.19 3.53 1.14
N GLY A 56 -12.49 4.16 0.21
CA GLY A 56 -12.66 5.56 -0.16
C GLY A 56 -11.34 6.21 -0.55
N GLU A 57 -11.38 7.47 -0.95
CA GLU A 57 -10.21 8.22 -1.39
C GLU A 57 -9.20 8.44 -0.24
N SER A 58 -7.96 8.79 -0.59
CA SER A 58 -6.95 9.18 0.39
C SER A 58 -7.41 10.44 1.15
N GLY A 59 -7.21 10.43 2.47
CA GLY A 59 -7.64 11.55 3.33
C GLY A 59 -9.13 11.57 3.67
N CYS A 60 -9.93 10.57 3.25
CA CYS A 60 -11.37 10.54 3.58
C CYS A 60 -11.68 10.10 5.03
N GLY A 61 -10.67 9.84 5.89
CA GLY A 61 -10.85 9.56 7.30
C GLY A 61 -10.70 8.08 7.71
N LYS A 62 -10.36 7.14 6.82
CA LYS A 62 -10.20 5.70 7.13
C LYS A 62 -9.21 5.45 8.27
N THR A 63 -8.00 5.99 8.17
CA THR A 63 -6.96 5.91 9.22
C THR A 63 -7.42 6.53 10.54
N THR A 64 -8.24 7.58 10.51
CA THR A 64 -8.81 8.17 11.72
C THR A 64 -9.81 7.22 12.37
N VAL A 65 -10.62 6.52 11.58
CA VAL A 65 -11.55 5.49 12.09
C VAL A 65 -10.77 4.31 12.66
N THR A 66 -9.69 3.85 12.02
CA THR A 66 -8.84 2.78 12.60
C THR A 66 -8.19 3.23 13.91
N ARG A 67 -7.73 4.50 14.01
CA ARG A 67 -7.17 5.07 15.25
C ARG A 67 -8.21 5.26 16.36
N LEU A 68 -9.47 5.52 16.03
CA LEU A 68 -10.57 5.51 16.98
C LEU A 68 -10.83 4.08 17.48
N ALA A 69 -10.88 3.11 16.57
CA ALA A 69 -11.18 1.71 16.87
C ALA A 69 -10.12 1.02 17.74
N ASN A 70 -8.85 1.41 17.63
CA ASN A 70 -7.75 0.86 18.43
C ASN A 70 -7.31 1.77 19.60
N GLY A 71 -8.04 2.86 19.87
CA GLY A 71 -7.81 3.73 21.01
C GLY A 71 -6.65 4.71 20.89
N LEU A 72 -5.99 4.81 19.73
CA LEU A 72 -4.87 5.72 19.53
C LEU A 72 -5.31 7.18 19.33
N ALA A 73 -6.55 7.40 18.84
CA ALA A 73 -7.10 8.75 18.70
C ALA A 73 -7.52 9.32 20.06
N GLY A 74 -6.95 10.45 20.40
CA GLY A 74 -7.14 11.14 21.70
C GLY A 74 -6.11 10.75 22.78
N GLU A 75 -5.39 9.63 22.60
CA GLU A 75 -4.36 9.19 23.54
C GLU A 75 -2.95 9.43 22.99
N PHE A 76 -2.68 8.89 21.80
CA PHE A 76 -1.40 9.06 21.12
C PHE A 76 -1.44 10.19 20.09
N TYR A 77 -2.56 10.33 19.39
CA TYR A 77 -2.82 11.44 18.47
C TYR A 77 -3.71 12.46 19.16
N GLU A 78 -3.16 13.64 19.43
CA GLU A 78 -3.86 14.71 20.12
C GLU A 78 -5.05 15.23 19.29
N GLY A 79 -6.17 15.51 19.97
CA GLY A 79 -7.39 15.98 19.34
C GLY A 79 -8.64 15.81 20.19
N GLU A 80 -9.73 16.35 19.69
CA GLU A 80 -11.04 16.26 20.33
C GLU A 80 -11.82 15.05 19.80
N ARG A 81 -12.27 14.18 20.72
CA ARG A 81 -13.11 13.02 20.42
C ARG A 81 -14.52 13.23 20.98
N ARG A 82 -15.53 12.88 20.17
CA ARG A 82 -16.94 12.80 20.56
C ARG A 82 -17.53 11.45 20.14
N GLY A 83 -18.69 11.11 20.69
CA GLY A 83 -19.33 9.82 20.47
C GLY A 83 -18.69 8.70 21.28
N GLU A 84 -19.03 7.47 20.97
CA GLU A 84 -18.63 6.30 21.74
C GLU A 84 -17.94 5.25 20.86
N VAL A 85 -16.88 4.63 21.36
CA VAL A 85 -16.25 3.44 20.78
C VAL A 85 -16.29 2.32 21.82
N ARG A 86 -16.73 1.13 21.43
CA ARG A 86 -16.84 -0.07 22.28
C ARG A 86 -16.08 -1.23 21.71
N VAL A 87 -15.42 -1.99 22.58
CA VAL A 87 -14.75 -3.25 22.25
C VAL A 87 -15.19 -4.31 23.25
N GLY A 88 -15.74 -5.42 22.73
CA GLY A 88 -16.31 -6.48 23.58
C GLY A 88 -17.42 -5.97 24.52
N GLY A 89 -18.20 -4.97 24.08
CA GLY A 89 -19.26 -4.34 24.85
C GLY A 89 -18.81 -3.29 25.88
N ALA A 90 -17.50 -3.16 26.16
CA ALA A 90 -16.97 -2.14 27.07
C ALA A 90 -16.65 -0.83 26.33
N PRO A 91 -17.02 0.35 26.89
CA PRO A 91 -16.59 1.63 26.33
C PRO A 91 -15.06 1.74 26.36
N LEU A 92 -14.45 2.08 25.22
CA LEU A 92 -13.01 2.15 25.08
C LEU A 92 -12.38 3.18 26.05
N GLN A 93 -13.10 4.25 26.36
CA GLN A 93 -12.68 5.28 27.32
C GLN A 93 -12.57 4.78 28.77
N SER A 94 -13.25 3.67 29.11
CA SER A 94 -13.18 3.06 30.43
C SER A 94 -12.06 2.04 30.59
N LEU A 95 -11.34 1.75 29.51
CA LEU A 95 -10.25 0.79 29.47
C LEU A 95 -8.90 1.52 29.54
N SER A 96 -7.95 0.92 30.26
CA SER A 96 -6.56 1.32 30.20
C SER A 96 -5.93 0.93 28.84
N GLN A 97 -4.82 1.56 28.47
CA GLN A 97 -4.14 1.29 27.20
C GLN A 97 -3.75 -0.20 27.03
N TRP A 98 -3.33 -0.84 28.09
CA TRP A 98 -2.98 -2.26 28.04
C TRP A 98 -4.22 -3.17 27.88
N GLU A 99 -5.37 -2.81 28.50
CA GLU A 99 -6.65 -3.53 28.27
C GLU A 99 -7.17 -3.37 26.86
N VAL A 100 -6.94 -2.20 26.23
CA VAL A 100 -7.23 -2.01 24.81
C VAL A 100 -6.30 -2.89 23.95
N ALA A 101 -4.99 -2.91 24.22
CA ALA A 101 -4.01 -3.73 23.50
C ALA A 101 -4.25 -5.24 23.63
N GLU A 102 -4.81 -5.69 24.77
CA GLU A 102 -5.23 -7.08 24.94
C GLU A 102 -6.43 -7.45 24.04
N ARG A 103 -7.36 -6.51 23.83
CA ARG A 103 -8.61 -6.74 23.10
C ARG A 103 -8.53 -6.43 21.62
N VAL A 104 -7.65 -5.51 21.23
CA VAL A 104 -7.50 -5.01 19.85
C VAL A 104 -6.08 -5.21 19.36
N GLY A 105 -5.91 -6.12 18.42
CA GLY A 105 -4.65 -6.30 17.71
C GLY A 105 -4.55 -5.30 16.56
N SER A 106 -3.54 -4.45 16.56
CA SER A 106 -3.31 -3.44 15.52
C SER A 106 -2.21 -3.86 14.56
N VAL A 107 -2.42 -3.63 13.26
CA VAL A 107 -1.41 -3.79 12.21
C VAL A 107 -1.37 -2.50 11.40
N PHE A 108 -0.22 -1.82 11.43
CA PHE A 108 -0.03 -0.52 10.80
C PHE A 108 0.43 -0.62 9.34
N GLN A 109 0.25 0.45 8.60
CA GLN A 109 0.63 0.59 7.19
C GLN A 109 2.12 0.26 6.94
N ASN A 110 3.00 0.73 7.84
CA ASN A 110 4.42 0.42 7.78
C ASN A 110 4.81 -0.51 8.94
N PRO A 111 5.01 -1.81 8.71
CA PRO A 111 5.37 -2.74 9.77
C PRO A 111 6.70 -2.39 10.45
N ARG A 112 7.62 -1.67 9.78
CA ARG A 112 8.90 -1.26 10.37
C ARG A 112 8.74 -0.33 11.57
N THR A 113 7.70 0.48 11.60
CA THR A 113 7.42 1.40 12.73
C THR A 113 6.79 0.71 13.92
N GLN A 114 6.42 -0.57 13.77
CA GLN A 114 5.78 -1.38 14.80
C GLN A 114 6.80 -2.29 15.54
N PHE A 115 7.98 -2.53 14.96
CA PHE A 115 8.97 -3.48 15.50
C PHE A 115 9.85 -2.85 16.57
N PHE A 116 10.01 -3.59 17.67
CA PHE A 116 10.86 -3.24 18.81
C PHE A 116 12.06 -4.19 18.96
N ASN A 117 11.96 -5.42 18.40
CA ASN A 117 12.99 -6.44 18.52
C ASN A 117 13.84 -6.55 17.24
N LEU A 118 14.99 -7.18 17.37
CA LEU A 118 15.90 -7.45 16.25
C LEU A 118 15.58 -8.77 15.55
N ASP A 119 14.95 -9.69 16.25
CA ASP A 119 14.56 -11.01 15.76
C ASP A 119 13.05 -11.21 15.80
N THR A 120 12.57 -12.10 14.95
CA THR A 120 11.14 -12.36 14.73
C THR A 120 10.47 -13.06 15.90
N THR A 121 11.19 -13.92 16.61
CA THR A 121 10.67 -14.68 17.74
C THR A 121 10.40 -13.75 18.92
N GLY A 122 11.36 -12.88 19.25
CA GLY A 122 11.20 -11.82 20.24
C GLY A 122 10.08 -10.85 19.88
N GLU A 123 9.95 -10.49 18.59
CA GLU A 123 8.88 -9.59 18.14
C GLU A 123 7.48 -10.21 18.30
N ILE A 124 7.31 -11.50 17.97
CA ILE A 124 6.04 -12.20 18.17
C ILE A 124 5.70 -12.35 19.66
N ALA A 125 6.71 -12.52 20.51
CA ALA A 125 6.54 -12.64 21.97
C ALA A 125 6.23 -11.29 22.63
N PHE A 126 6.68 -10.18 22.08
CA PHE A 126 6.70 -8.85 22.69
C PHE A 126 5.36 -8.42 23.29
N GLY A 127 4.26 -8.56 22.55
CA GLY A 127 2.92 -8.22 23.05
C GLY A 127 2.51 -9.08 24.25
N MET A 128 2.80 -10.37 24.22
CA MET A 128 2.49 -11.30 25.31
C MET A 128 3.35 -11.04 26.55
N GLU A 129 4.61 -10.63 26.38
CA GLU A 129 5.48 -10.22 27.50
C GLU A 129 4.93 -9.00 28.20
N ASN A 130 4.51 -7.98 27.46
CA ASN A 130 3.90 -6.78 28.01
C ASN A 130 2.56 -7.07 28.73
N LEU A 131 1.82 -8.08 28.28
CA LEU A 131 0.59 -8.57 28.91
C LEU A 131 0.84 -9.54 30.07
N ALA A 132 2.11 -9.74 30.47
CA ALA A 132 2.53 -10.65 31.54
C ALA A 132 2.01 -12.10 31.35
N VAL A 133 1.89 -12.58 30.12
CA VAL A 133 1.50 -13.97 29.84
C VAL A 133 2.56 -14.93 30.37
N PRO A 134 2.18 -16.00 31.11
CA PRO A 134 3.16 -16.95 31.64
C PRO A 134 4.03 -17.57 30.54
N ARG A 135 5.35 -17.73 30.81
CA ARG A 135 6.33 -18.20 29.83
C ARG A 135 5.95 -19.50 29.12
N ALA A 136 5.43 -20.48 29.84
CA ALA A 136 4.98 -21.73 29.23
C ALA A 136 3.82 -21.54 28.25
N GLU A 137 2.90 -20.62 28.55
CA GLU A 137 1.78 -20.26 27.68
C GLU A 137 2.26 -19.44 26.46
N MET A 138 3.21 -18.53 26.64
CA MET A 138 3.83 -17.79 25.52
C MET A 138 4.41 -18.75 24.48
N HIS A 139 5.23 -19.73 24.92
CA HIS A 139 5.80 -20.72 24.00
C HIS A 139 4.72 -21.53 23.26
N ALA A 140 3.66 -21.94 23.96
CA ALA A 140 2.54 -22.65 23.35
C ALA A 140 1.79 -21.78 22.33
N ARG A 141 1.51 -20.51 22.67
CA ARG A 141 0.85 -19.55 21.79
C ARG A 141 1.71 -19.21 20.57
N MET A 142 3.01 -18.99 20.72
CA MET A 142 3.93 -18.76 19.60
C MET A 142 3.95 -19.93 18.64
N ALA A 143 4.11 -21.15 19.15
CA ALA A 143 4.11 -22.36 18.31
C ALA A 143 2.76 -22.57 17.59
N SER A 144 1.64 -22.28 18.26
CA SER A 144 0.33 -22.34 17.59
C SER A 144 0.15 -21.24 16.54
N THR A 145 0.56 -20.01 16.85
CA THR A 145 0.52 -18.86 15.93
C THR A 145 1.36 -19.13 14.67
N ALA A 146 2.60 -19.60 14.85
CA ALA A 146 3.49 -19.91 13.73
C ALA A 146 2.86 -20.93 12.76
N ARG A 147 2.31 -22.03 13.31
CA ARG A 147 1.62 -23.07 12.51
C ARG A 147 0.37 -22.58 11.83
N GLU A 148 -0.49 -21.85 12.54
CA GLU A 148 -1.77 -21.36 12.00
C GLU A 148 -1.58 -20.36 10.88
N LEU A 149 -0.56 -19.53 11.01
CA LEU A 149 -0.24 -18.51 10.01
C LEU A 149 0.73 -19.02 8.93
N GLY A 150 1.33 -20.23 9.12
CA GLY A 150 2.29 -20.84 8.19
C GLY A 150 3.60 -20.06 8.11
N ILE A 151 4.09 -19.57 9.25
CA ILE A 151 5.30 -18.73 9.35
C ILE A 151 6.43 -19.38 10.14
N GLU A 152 6.38 -20.70 10.36
CA GLU A 152 7.42 -21.43 11.13
C GLU A 152 8.83 -21.15 10.58
N ALA A 153 8.97 -21.05 9.26
CA ALA A 153 10.23 -20.76 8.60
C ALA A 153 10.74 -19.32 8.84
N LEU A 154 9.93 -18.45 9.43
CA LEU A 154 10.31 -17.08 9.75
C LEU A 154 10.79 -16.93 11.21
N LEU A 155 10.61 -17.92 12.08
CA LEU A 155 11.09 -17.86 13.45
C LEU A 155 12.62 -17.76 13.49
N ASP A 156 13.15 -17.16 14.55
CA ASP A 156 14.57 -16.96 14.82
C ASP A 156 15.37 -16.26 13.71
N ARG A 157 14.69 -15.41 12.93
CA ARG A 157 15.30 -14.63 11.87
C ARG A 157 15.50 -13.17 12.26
N ASN A 158 16.53 -12.57 11.68
CA ASN A 158 16.74 -11.13 11.79
C ASN A 158 15.66 -10.39 10.98
N ILE A 159 14.92 -9.49 11.64
CA ILE A 159 13.82 -8.71 11.04
C ILE A 159 14.29 -7.86 9.85
N PHE A 160 15.52 -7.33 9.89
CA PHE A 160 16.06 -6.50 8.80
C PHE A 160 16.31 -7.30 7.52
N ALA A 161 16.51 -8.61 7.62
CA ALA A 161 16.72 -9.51 6.49
C ALA A 161 15.41 -9.96 5.82
N LEU A 162 14.24 -9.63 6.40
CA LEU A 162 12.94 -10.04 5.89
C LEU A 162 12.47 -9.17 4.72
N SER A 163 11.74 -9.78 3.77
CA SER A 163 10.97 -9.06 2.75
C SER A 163 9.81 -8.26 3.37
N GLY A 164 9.21 -7.33 2.60
CA GLY A 164 8.04 -6.57 3.04
C GLY A 164 6.88 -7.46 3.48
N GLY A 165 6.53 -8.48 2.70
CA GLY A 165 5.47 -9.42 3.04
C GLY A 165 5.78 -10.25 4.29
N GLN A 166 7.03 -10.71 4.45
CA GLN A 166 7.46 -11.42 5.66
C GLN A 166 7.37 -10.52 6.90
N LYS A 167 7.77 -9.24 6.79
CA LYS A 167 7.59 -8.26 7.87
C LYS A 167 6.12 -8.08 8.24
N GLN A 168 5.25 -7.96 7.24
CA GLN A 168 3.80 -7.85 7.49
C GLN A 168 3.23 -9.09 8.18
N ALA A 169 3.68 -10.29 7.77
CA ALA A 169 3.27 -11.54 8.42
C ALA A 169 3.75 -11.61 9.88
N VAL A 170 4.95 -11.15 10.19
CA VAL A 170 5.48 -11.10 11.58
C VAL A 170 4.70 -10.07 12.41
N ALA A 171 4.41 -8.87 11.87
CA ALA A 171 3.60 -7.87 12.56
C ALA A 171 2.19 -8.40 12.87
N PHE A 172 1.57 -9.08 11.91
CA PHE A 172 0.29 -9.74 12.13
C PHE A 172 0.39 -10.85 13.18
N ALA A 173 1.46 -11.65 13.15
CA ALA A 173 1.68 -12.74 14.10
C ALA A 173 1.85 -12.23 15.53
N GLY A 174 2.55 -11.11 15.74
CA GLY A 174 2.68 -10.47 17.05
C GLY A 174 1.31 -10.11 17.64
N ALA A 175 0.44 -9.47 16.83
CA ALA A 175 -0.93 -9.19 17.23
C ALA A 175 -1.73 -10.48 17.46
N HIS A 176 -1.57 -11.50 16.60
CA HIS A 176 -2.33 -12.76 16.66
C HIS A 176 -1.96 -13.62 17.89
N ALA A 177 -0.72 -13.59 18.33
CA ALA A 177 -0.25 -14.33 19.51
C ALA A 177 -0.94 -13.84 20.81
N CYS A 178 -1.32 -12.57 20.86
CA CYS A 178 -2.10 -12.00 21.96
C CYS A 178 -3.55 -12.47 22.00
N ARG A 179 -4.08 -13.08 20.91
CA ARG A 179 -5.47 -13.55 20.77
C ARG A 179 -6.52 -12.45 20.98
N PRO A 180 -6.42 -11.31 20.31
CA PRO A 180 -7.36 -10.21 20.49
C PRO A 180 -8.77 -10.58 20.01
N ALA A 181 -9.78 -9.91 20.59
CA ALA A 181 -11.18 -10.05 20.15
C ALA A 181 -11.44 -9.32 18.80
N ALA A 182 -10.69 -8.28 18.52
CA ALA A 182 -10.79 -7.52 17.28
C ALA A 182 -9.40 -7.25 16.67
N TYR A 183 -9.33 -7.20 15.34
CA TYR A 183 -8.17 -6.74 14.58
C TYR A 183 -8.50 -5.45 13.86
N VAL A 184 -7.58 -4.49 13.92
CA VAL A 184 -7.66 -3.22 13.19
C VAL A 184 -6.42 -3.08 12.32
N LEU A 185 -6.61 -3.12 11.00
CA LEU A 185 -5.55 -3.06 10.02
C LEU A 185 -5.67 -1.77 9.20
N ASP A 186 -4.59 -0.99 9.13
CA ASP A 186 -4.55 0.26 8.38
C ASP A 186 -3.61 0.12 7.17
N GLU A 187 -4.18 0.07 5.96
CA GLU A 187 -3.51 -0.11 4.67
C GLU A 187 -2.42 -1.20 4.68
N PRO A 188 -2.72 -2.41 5.16
CA PRO A 188 -1.71 -3.44 5.40
C PRO A 188 -1.07 -3.98 4.10
N SER A 189 -1.67 -3.71 2.93
CA SER A 189 -1.16 -4.18 1.62
C SER A 189 -0.24 -3.21 0.90
N SER A 190 0.05 -2.03 1.45
CA SER A 190 0.66 -0.91 0.73
C SER A 190 2.00 -1.23 0.03
N ASN A 191 2.81 -2.13 0.58
CA ASN A 191 4.12 -2.52 0.05
C ASN A 191 4.24 -4.01 -0.29
N LEU A 192 3.09 -4.69 -0.51
CA LEU A 192 3.05 -6.12 -0.74
C LEU A 192 2.97 -6.45 -2.24
N ASP A 193 3.67 -7.50 -2.64
CA ASP A 193 3.46 -8.15 -3.92
C ASP A 193 2.19 -9.02 -3.90
N PRO A 194 1.70 -9.51 -5.05
CA PRO A 194 0.49 -10.32 -5.11
C PRO A 194 0.51 -11.55 -4.20
N ALA A 195 1.63 -12.27 -4.11
CA ALA A 195 1.74 -13.45 -3.27
C ALA A 195 1.64 -13.10 -1.79
N ALA A 196 2.28 -12.02 -1.35
CA ALA A 196 2.17 -11.53 0.03
C ALA A 196 0.77 -10.97 0.35
N MET A 197 0.05 -10.42 -0.64
CA MET A 197 -1.36 -10.03 -0.47
C MET A 197 -2.27 -11.24 -0.29
N ASP A 198 -2.05 -12.32 -1.04
CA ASP A 198 -2.79 -13.59 -0.87
C ASP A 198 -2.51 -14.20 0.51
N ASP A 199 -1.26 -14.15 0.97
CA ASP A 199 -0.90 -14.55 2.33
C ASP A 199 -1.62 -13.69 3.38
N LEU A 200 -1.66 -12.36 3.23
CA LEU A 200 -2.38 -11.47 4.13
C LEU A 200 -3.88 -11.77 4.16
N ALA A 201 -4.49 -12.02 3.00
CA ALA A 201 -5.90 -12.46 2.93
C ALA A 201 -6.13 -13.78 3.71
N ARG A 202 -5.19 -14.72 3.64
CA ARG A 202 -5.24 -15.97 4.39
C ARG A 202 -5.13 -15.71 5.91
N LEU A 203 -4.24 -14.81 6.34
CA LEU A 203 -4.11 -14.41 7.75
C LEU A 203 -5.42 -13.80 8.28
N ILE A 204 -6.05 -12.91 7.51
CA ILE A 204 -7.35 -12.30 7.85
C ILE A 204 -8.44 -13.38 7.98
N ARG A 205 -8.52 -14.32 7.03
CA ARG A 205 -9.48 -15.43 7.12
C ARG A 205 -9.25 -16.30 8.36
N THR A 206 -8.00 -16.56 8.71
CA THR A 206 -7.66 -17.30 9.94
C THR A 206 -8.14 -16.58 11.20
N ALA A 207 -7.97 -15.25 11.29
CA ALA A 207 -8.50 -14.46 12.39
C ALA A 207 -10.04 -14.52 12.49
N LYS A 208 -10.73 -14.37 11.32
CA LYS A 208 -12.20 -14.53 11.24
C LYS A 208 -12.67 -15.91 11.72
N GLN A 209 -12.04 -16.99 11.28
CA GLN A 209 -12.39 -18.37 11.64
C GLN A 209 -12.27 -18.63 13.14
N ARG A 210 -11.41 -17.88 13.84
CA ARG A 210 -11.32 -17.87 15.30
C ARG A 210 -12.41 -17.05 16.00
N GLY A 211 -13.28 -16.42 15.24
CA GLY A 211 -14.38 -15.59 15.75
C GLY A 211 -13.97 -14.14 16.06
N ALA A 212 -12.78 -13.70 15.67
CA ALA A 212 -12.39 -12.31 15.86
C ALA A 212 -13.10 -11.38 14.86
N ALA A 213 -13.43 -10.17 15.31
CA ALA A 213 -13.86 -9.08 14.44
C ALA A 213 -12.66 -8.51 13.68
N VAL A 214 -12.79 -8.20 12.40
CA VAL A 214 -11.69 -7.60 11.61
C VAL A 214 -12.17 -6.34 10.92
N LEU A 215 -11.52 -5.21 11.20
CA LEU A 215 -11.71 -3.93 10.55
C LEU A 215 -10.46 -3.59 9.72
N VAL A 216 -10.62 -3.41 8.42
CA VAL A 216 -9.50 -3.13 7.50
C VAL A 216 -9.76 -1.82 6.78
N ALA A 217 -8.87 -0.84 6.90
CA ALA A 217 -8.85 0.32 6.01
C ALA A 217 -7.96 0.00 4.80
N GLU A 218 -8.48 0.11 3.56
CA GLU A 218 -7.73 -0.35 2.39
C GLU A 218 -8.11 0.39 1.10
N HIS A 219 -7.12 0.49 0.20
CA HIS A 219 -7.30 0.97 -1.17
C HIS A 219 -7.31 -0.18 -2.19
N ARG A 220 -6.47 -1.21 -1.99
CA ARG A 220 -6.40 -2.38 -2.86
C ARG A 220 -7.41 -3.43 -2.40
N LEU A 221 -8.58 -3.47 -3.04
CA LEU A 221 -9.73 -4.23 -2.56
C LEU A 221 -9.78 -5.67 -3.07
N ALA A 222 -9.00 -5.99 -4.11
CA ALA A 222 -9.07 -7.28 -4.80
C ALA A 222 -8.74 -8.49 -3.90
N TYR A 223 -7.68 -8.42 -3.10
CA TYR A 223 -7.26 -9.52 -2.23
C TYR A 223 -8.23 -9.77 -1.07
N LEU A 224 -9.09 -8.79 -0.76
CA LEU A 224 -10.11 -8.88 0.28
C LEU A 224 -11.46 -9.39 -0.26
N ALA A 225 -11.63 -9.56 -1.57
CA ALA A 225 -12.91 -9.93 -2.18
C ALA A 225 -13.54 -11.19 -1.54
N ASP A 226 -12.71 -12.21 -1.23
CA ASP A 226 -13.15 -13.47 -0.61
C ASP A 226 -13.05 -13.47 0.93
N ALA A 227 -12.45 -12.45 1.53
CA ALA A 227 -12.26 -12.36 2.98
C ALA A 227 -13.27 -11.41 3.64
N ALA A 228 -13.65 -10.35 2.95
CA ALA A 228 -14.59 -9.34 3.43
C ALA A 228 -16.03 -9.80 3.38
N ASP A 229 -16.82 -9.39 4.39
CA ASP A 229 -18.27 -9.58 4.43
C ASP A 229 -19.01 -8.31 4.01
N ARG A 230 -18.47 -7.15 4.40
CA ARG A 230 -19.04 -5.83 4.07
C ARG A 230 -17.94 -4.83 3.67
N PHE A 231 -18.33 -3.89 2.83
CA PHE A 231 -17.54 -2.73 2.44
C PHE A 231 -18.27 -1.45 2.85
N ILE A 232 -17.58 -0.58 3.58
CA ILE A 232 -18.07 0.72 4.03
C ILE A 232 -17.31 1.79 3.28
N PHE A 233 -18.02 2.58 2.49
CA PHE A 233 -17.45 3.69 1.74
C PHE A 233 -17.48 4.96 2.56
N MET A 234 -16.32 5.58 2.68
CA MET A 234 -16.13 6.84 3.38
C MET A 234 -15.82 7.99 2.42
N ARG A 235 -16.41 9.13 2.67
CA ARG A 235 -16.10 10.39 2.00
C ARG A 235 -16.14 11.55 3.00
N ALA A 236 -15.10 12.40 2.96
CA ALA A 236 -15.00 13.61 3.79
C ALA A 236 -15.29 13.36 5.28
N GLY A 237 -14.73 12.30 5.86
CA GLY A 237 -14.88 11.94 7.27
C GLY A 237 -16.14 11.15 7.62
N ARG A 238 -17.08 10.97 6.72
CA ARG A 238 -18.39 10.36 6.98
C ARG A 238 -18.55 9.00 6.27
N VAL A 239 -19.34 8.11 6.86
CA VAL A 239 -19.84 6.92 6.18
C VAL A 239 -20.95 7.36 5.21
N GLU A 240 -20.76 7.09 3.91
CA GLU A 240 -21.73 7.48 2.89
C GLU A 240 -22.55 6.28 2.37
N ARG A 241 -21.91 5.12 2.25
CA ARG A 241 -22.54 3.90 1.74
C ARG A 241 -21.97 2.65 2.40
N GLU A 242 -22.78 1.60 2.37
CA GLU A 242 -22.40 0.28 2.82
C GLU A 242 -22.93 -0.77 1.85
N TRP A 243 -22.12 -1.82 1.60
CA TRP A 243 -22.49 -2.95 0.75
C TRP A 243 -22.06 -4.27 1.39
N THR A 244 -22.83 -5.31 1.16
CA THR A 244 -22.34 -6.69 1.30
C THR A 244 -21.25 -6.95 0.26
N ALA A 245 -20.39 -7.95 0.50
CA ALA A 245 -19.32 -8.31 -0.47
C ALA A 245 -19.89 -8.59 -1.87
N GLY A 246 -21.02 -9.31 -1.97
CA GLY A 246 -21.65 -9.57 -3.26
C GLY A 246 -22.19 -8.32 -3.97
N ALA A 247 -22.79 -7.39 -3.23
CA ALA A 247 -23.27 -6.12 -3.79
C ALA A 247 -22.11 -5.23 -4.24
N PHE A 248 -21.01 -5.23 -3.47
CA PHE A 248 -19.79 -4.51 -3.82
C PHE A 248 -19.13 -5.05 -5.10
N ALA A 249 -19.01 -6.38 -5.21
CA ALA A 249 -18.45 -7.03 -6.39
C ALA A 249 -19.29 -6.77 -7.66
N ALA A 250 -20.60 -6.57 -7.52
CA ALA A 250 -21.53 -6.27 -8.62
C ALA A 250 -21.51 -4.80 -9.08
N LEU A 251 -20.80 -3.89 -8.38
CA LEU A 251 -20.67 -2.49 -8.80
C LEU A 251 -20.06 -2.40 -10.20
N SER A 252 -20.69 -1.61 -11.07
CA SER A 252 -20.17 -1.35 -12.42
C SER A 252 -18.83 -0.60 -12.39
N ALA A 253 -18.01 -0.72 -13.44
CA ALA A 253 -16.78 0.04 -13.57
C ALA A 253 -17.00 1.56 -13.52
N GLU A 254 -18.14 2.02 -14.06
CA GLU A 254 -18.53 3.42 -14.06
C GLU A 254 -18.85 3.92 -12.65
N GLU A 255 -19.63 3.16 -11.87
CA GLU A 255 -19.93 3.49 -10.47
C GLU A 255 -18.69 3.52 -9.61
N ARG A 256 -17.82 2.48 -9.72
CA ARG A 256 -16.52 2.49 -9.03
C ARG A 256 -15.67 3.70 -9.41
N GLY A 257 -15.62 4.06 -10.70
CA GLY A 257 -14.91 5.25 -11.17
C GLY A 257 -15.43 6.55 -10.56
N ARG A 258 -16.77 6.70 -10.44
CA ARG A 258 -17.39 7.87 -9.78
C ARG A 258 -17.13 7.93 -8.28
N LEU A 259 -17.00 6.77 -7.63
CA LEU A 259 -16.71 6.66 -6.22
C LEU A 259 -15.20 6.71 -5.92
N GLY A 260 -14.33 6.70 -6.94
CA GLY A 260 -12.88 6.67 -6.73
C GLY A 260 -12.38 5.34 -6.15
N LEU A 261 -13.09 4.23 -6.41
CA LEU A 261 -12.77 2.91 -5.88
C LEU A 261 -11.96 2.08 -6.87
N ARG A 262 -10.99 1.34 -6.34
CA ARG A 262 -10.23 0.34 -7.08
C ARG A 262 -11.08 -0.87 -7.43
N SER A 263 -10.68 -1.60 -8.47
CA SER A 263 -11.41 -2.80 -8.89
C SER A 263 -11.23 -3.96 -7.91
N PRO A 264 -12.32 -4.63 -7.49
CA PRO A 264 -12.22 -5.91 -6.79
C PRO A 264 -11.76 -7.05 -7.73
N HIS A 265 -11.85 -6.83 -9.06
CA HIS A 265 -11.42 -7.78 -10.09
C HIS A 265 -10.48 -7.06 -11.08
N PRO A 266 -9.22 -6.78 -10.70
CA PRO A 266 -8.25 -6.16 -11.59
C PRO A 266 -7.87 -7.12 -12.73
N PRO A 267 -7.32 -6.61 -13.85
CA PRO A 267 -6.86 -7.45 -14.94
C PRO A 267 -5.87 -8.52 -14.47
N VAL A 268 -5.98 -9.72 -15.01
CA VAL A 268 -5.02 -10.81 -14.73
C VAL A 268 -3.67 -10.48 -15.39
N LEU A 269 -2.59 -10.61 -14.62
CA LEU A 269 -1.25 -10.20 -15.06
C LEU A 269 -0.80 -10.93 -16.34
N SER A 270 -1.01 -12.24 -16.41
CA SER A 270 -0.60 -13.03 -17.60
C SER A 270 -1.35 -12.63 -18.88
N GLU A 271 -2.63 -12.28 -18.77
CA GLU A 271 -3.41 -11.78 -19.92
C GLU A 271 -2.95 -10.39 -20.34
N LEU A 272 -2.60 -9.55 -19.35
CA LEU A 272 -2.08 -8.22 -19.59
C LEU A 272 -0.71 -8.26 -20.24
N GLU A 273 0.20 -9.13 -19.76
CA GLU A 273 1.51 -9.38 -20.36
C GLU A 273 1.38 -9.86 -21.81
N ALA A 274 0.50 -10.82 -22.09
CA ALA A 274 0.26 -11.31 -23.45
C ALA A 274 -0.30 -10.21 -24.38
N ARG A 275 -1.23 -9.38 -23.89
CA ARG A 275 -1.83 -8.28 -24.66
C ARG A 275 -0.84 -7.16 -24.96
N LEU A 276 0.04 -6.83 -24.02
CA LEU A 276 1.02 -5.75 -24.09
C LEU A 276 2.44 -6.28 -24.31
N ALA A 277 2.58 -7.47 -24.88
CA ALA A 277 3.89 -8.06 -25.17
C ALA A 277 4.75 -7.11 -25.99
N ALA A 278 6.05 -7.10 -25.67
CA ALA A 278 7.00 -6.21 -26.31
C ALA A 278 7.12 -6.51 -27.82
N ARG A 279 7.02 -5.45 -28.63
CA ARG A 279 7.48 -5.48 -30.02
C ARG A 279 8.95 -5.04 -30.05
N ALA A 280 9.75 -5.64 -30.94
CA ALA A 280 11.14 -5.24 -31.09
C ALA A 280 11.21 -3.75 -31.51
N SER A 281 12.03 -2.99 -30.79
CA SER A 281 12.33 -1.61 -31.15
C SER A 281 13.51 -1.54 -32.12
N ALA A 282 13.39 -0.72 -33.14
CA ALA A 282 14.48 -0.48 -34.08
C ALA A 282 15.58 0.42 -33.49
N ALA A 283 15.23 1.35 -32.56
CA ALA A 283 16.16 2.32 -31.98
C ALA A 283 15.71 2.70 -30.55
N PRO A 284 16.09 1.92 -29.53
CA PRO A 284 15.73 2.21 -28.16
C PRO A 284 16.43 3.49 -27.62
N ALA A 285 15.72 4.28 -26.82
CA ALA A 285 16.32 5.41 -26.10
C ALA A 285 17.32 4.94 -25.04
N CYS A 286 17.03 3.80 -24.39
CA CYS A 286 17.92 3.18 -23.41
C CYS A 286 17.91 1.66 -23.59
N GLU A 287 19.07 1.02 -23.43
CA GLU A 287 19.20 -0.43 -23.54
C GLU A 287 20.20 -0.96 -22.50
N ALA A 288 19.79 -1.95 -21.76
CA ALA A 288 20.64 -2.82 -20.97
C ALA A 288 21.06 -4.01 -21.85
N ARG A 289 22.34 -4.35 -21.93
CA ARG A 289 22.84 -5.52 -22.66
C ARG A 289 23.72 -6.39 -21.80
N GLY A 290 23.28 -7.61 -21.57
CA GLY A 290 24.03 -8.65 -20.86
C GLY A 290 24.43 -8.22 -19.44
N LEU A 291 23.58 -7.45 -18.72
CA LEU A 291 23.90 -6.96 -17.41
C LEU A 291 24.01 -8.08 -16.39
N VAL A 292 25.16 -8.12 -15.68
CA VAL A 292 25.38 -8.94 -14.50
C VAL A 292 25.59 -8.02 -13.30
N ALA A 293 24.77 -8.17 -12.27
CA ALA A 293 24.88 -7.35 -11.06
C ALA A 293 24.77 -8.24 -9.80
N GLU A 294 25.64 -7.96 -8.82
CA GLU A 294 25.76 -8.69 -7.56
C GLU A 294 25.76 -7.70 -6.39
N TYR A 295 25.16 -8.06 -5.24
CA TYR A 295 25.38 -7.37 -3.96
C TYR A 295 26.43 -8.07 -3.13
N GLU A 296 26.45 -9.41 -3.16
CA GLU A 296 27.45 -10.25 -2.54
C GLU A 296 28.21 -11.01 -3.62
N ARG A 297 29.51 -11.20 -3.43
CA ARG A 297 30.34 -11.95 -4.39
C ARG A 297 29.80 -13.36 -4.64
N GLY A 298 29.58 -13.68 -5.91
CA GLY A 298 29.13 -15.01 -6.35
C GLY A 298 27.61 -15.21 -6.32
N ARG A 299 26.84 -14.19 -5.90
CA ARG A 299 25.37 -14.23 -5.94
C ARG A 299 24.83 -13.14 -6.89
N ALA A 300 24.73 -13.50 -8.15
CA ALA A 300 24.15 -12.60 -9.15
C ALA A 300 22.64 -12.43 -8.88
N VAL A 301 22.20 -11.16 -8.87
CA VAL A 301 20.78 -10.77 -8.84
C VAL A 301 20.28 -10.55 -10.26
N LEU A 302 21.13 -9.99 -11.14
CA LEU A 302 20.95 -9.98 -12.57
C LEU A 302 22.04 -10.83 -13.20
N ASP A 303 21.68 -11.73 -14.13
CA ASP A 303 22.62 -12.60 -14.82
C ASP A 303 22.35 -12.60 -16.33
N GLY A 304 23.07 -11.74 -17.05
CA GLY A 304 22.92 -11.59 -18.50
C GLY A 304 21.68 -10.81 -18.95
N CYS A 305 21.08 -9.99 -18.07
CA CYS A 305 19.85 -9.25 -18.36
C CYS A 305 20.00 -8.34 -19.59
N THR A 306 19.11 -8.51 -20.56
CA THR A 306 19.03 -7.67 -21.77
C THR A 306 17.61 -7.14 -21.93
N MET A 307 17.46 -5.80 -21.93
CA MET A 307 16.17 -5.13 -22.01
C MET A 307 16.31 -3.75 -22.66
N ALA A 308 15.36 -3.39 -23.50
CA ALA A 308 15.36 -2.12 -24.23
C ALA A 308 14.13 -1.27 -23.85
N PHE A 309 14.28 0.05 -23.85
CA PHE A 309 13.27 1.05 -23.51
C PHE A 309 13.17 2.08 -24.63
N ASP A 310 11.98 2.18 -25.22
CA ASP A 310 11.73 3.02 -26.39
C ASP A 310 11.35 4.43 -26.02
N ALA A 311 11.87 5.41 -26.75
CA ALA A 311 11.37 6.76 -26.67
C ALA A 311 9.88 6.82 -27.01
N GLY A 312 9.14 7.70 -26.33
CA GLY A 312 7.69 7.81 -26.54
C GLY A 312 6.86 6.67 -25.97
N SER A 313 7.45 5.80 -25.13
CA SER A 313 6.76 4.61 -24.62
C SER A 313 6.87 4.47 -23.11
N VAL A 314 5.78 3.94 -22.51
CA VAL A 314 5.78 3.48 -21.11
C VAL A 314 5.94 1.95 -21.11
N THR A 315 7.05 1.47 -20.56
CA THR A 315 7.37 0.05 -20.40
C THR A 315 7.14 -0.39 -18.96
N GLY A 316 6.18 -1.29 -18.72
CA GLY A 316 6.00 -1.98 -17.45
C GLY A 316 7.03 -3.10 -17.28
N ILE A 317 7.66 -3.19 -16.12
CA ILE A 317 8.57 -4.27 -15.75
C ILE A 317 7.88 -5.07 -14.64
N THR A 318 7.59 -6.33 -14.91
CA THR A 318 6.98 -7.28 -13.97
C THR A 318 7.97 -8.38 -13.59
N GLY A 319 7.60 -9.25 -12.67
CA GLY A 319 8.42 -10.38 -12.23
C GLY A 319 8.35 -10.57 -10.72
N PRO A 320 8.75 -11.74 -10.19
CA PRO A 320 8.67 -12.04 -8.76
C PRO A 320 9.58 -11.12 -7.93
N ASN A 321 9.31 -11.08 -6.61
CA ASN A 321 10.21 -10.38 -5.69
C ASN A 321 11.58 -11.07 -5.69
N GLY A 322 12.64 -10.24 -5.66
CA GLY A 322 14.02 -10.73 -5.78
C GLY A 322 14.50 -11.00 -7.20
N ALA A 323 13.65 -10.84 -8.25
CA ALA A 323 14.08 -11.01 -9.66
C ALA A 323 15.09 -9.94 -10.14
N GLY A 324 15.37 -8.91 -9.32
CA GLY A 324 16.34 -7.87 -9.68
C GLY A 324 15.75 -6.62 -10.33
N LYS A 325 14.42 -6.41 -10.26
CA LYS A 325 13.75 -5.24 -10.87
C LYS A 325 14.35 -3.90 -10.43
N SER A 326 14.42 -3.64 -9.12
CA SER A 326 15.04 -2.42 -8.56
C SER A 326 16.54 -2.35 -8.84
N THR A 327 17.22 -3.50 -8.91
CA THR A 327 18.63 -3.60 -9.28
C THR A 327 18.85 -3.18 -10.74
N LEU A 328 17.96 -3.60 -11.65
CA LEU A 328 17.98 -3.16 -13.03
C LEU A 328 17.82 -1.64 -13.14
N LEU A 329 16.81 -1.06 -12.48
CA LEU A 329 16.61 0.39 -12.46
C LEU A 329 17.83 1.12 -11.90
N SER A 330 18.42 0.60 -10.80
CA SER A 330 19.64 1.16 -10.20
C SER A 330 20.86 1.10 -11.14
N CYS A 331 21.00 0.05 -11.95
CA CYS A 331 22.03 -0.05 -12.97
C CYS A 331 21.78 0.97 -14.09
N LEU A 332 20.54 1.11 -14.57
CA LEU A 332 20.18 2.04 -15.64
C LEU A 332 20.48 3.49 -15.29
N CYS A 333 20.25 3.92 -14.03
CA CYS A 333 20.56 5.29 -13.59
C CYS A 333 21.98 5.45 -13.03
N GLY A 334 22.77 4.35 -12.93
CA GLY A 334 24.18 4.41 -12.50
C GLY A 334 24.39 4.38 -10.99
N LEU A 335 23.35 4.22 -10.16
CA LEU A 335 23.46 4.04 -8.71
C LEU A 335 24.11 2.69 -8.35
N LYS A 336 23.92 1.67 -9.18
CA LYS A 336 24.59 0.39 -9.08
C LYS A 336 25.47 0.15 -10.29
N ARG A 337 26.74 -0.18 -10.06
CA ARG A 337 27.64 -0.60 -11.12
C ARG A 337 27.42 -2.07 -11.42
N GLU A 338 27.22 -2.39 -12.69
CA GLU A 338 27.22 -3.75 -13.22
C GLU A 338 28.62 -4.38 -13.14
N ARG A 339 28.67 -5.69 -12.95
CA ARG A 339 29.92 -6.47 -13.04
C ARG A 339 30.28 -6.80 -14.49
N MET A 340 29.28 -7.12 -15.30
CA MET A 340 29.41 -7.40 -16.73
C MET A 340 28.25 -6.74 -17.50
N GLY A 341 28.44 -6.63 -18.81
CA GLY A 341 27.49 -6.00 -19.69
C GLY A 341 27.68 -4.48 -19.77
N HIS A 342 26.73 -3.79 -20.36
CA HIS A 342 26.77 -2.34 -20.49
C HIS A 342 25.36 -1.76 -20.70
N VAL A 343 25.21 -0.45 -20.42
CA VAL A 343 24.01 0.33 -20.70
C VAL A 343 24.29 1.33 -21.82
N ARG A 344 23.40 1.38 -22.79
CA ARG A 344 23.43 2.34 -23.89
C ARG A 344 22.30 3.35 -23.77
N PHE A 345 22.58 4.60 -24.14
CA PHE A 345 21.59 5.65 -24.35
C PHE A 345 21.74 6.15 -25.79
N ALA A 346 20.65 6.15 -26.56
CA ALA A 346 20.66 6.51 -27.98
C ALA A 346 21.77 5.80 -28.78
N GLY A 347 22.03 4.54 -28.47
CA GLY A 347 23.07 3.72 -29.14
C GLY A 347 24.49 3.85 -28.55
N GLU A 348 24.77 4.84 -27.72
CA GLU A 348 26.10 5.05 -27.13
C GLU A 348 26.22 4.37 -25.76
N VAL A 349 27.33 3.72 -25.49
CA VAL A 349 27.64 3.12 -24.19
C VAL A 349 27.96 4.22 -23.18
N VAL A 350 27.18 4.32 -22.11
CA VAL A 350 27.34 5.35 -21.07
C VAL A 350 27.83 4.71 -19.76
N PRO A 351 28.99 5.14 -19.24
CA PRO A 351 29.52 4.62 -17.98
C PRO A 351 28.63 5.01 -16.79
N PRO A 352 28.57 4.23 -15.70
CA PRO A 352 27.65 4.45 -14.57
C PRO A 352 27.65 5.89 -14.03
N ARG A 353 28.83 6.51 -13.88
CA ARG A 353 28.97 7.88 -13.34
C ARG A 353 28.28 8.99 -14.17
N ARG A 354 27.96 8.72 -15.44
CA ARG A 354 27.35 9.70 -16.36
C ARG A 354 25.89 9.36 -16.66
N ARG A 355 25.35 8.26 -16.12
CA ARG A 355 23.96 7.86 -16.39
C ARG A 355 22.94 8.73 -15.67
N ALA A 356 23.31 9.31 -14.52
CA ALA A 356 22.45 10.25 -13.80
C ALA A 356 22.08 11.50 -14.62
N ASP A 357 22.89 11.88 -15.64
CA ASP A 357 22.57 12.97 -16.55
C ASP A 357 21.51 12.58 -17.60
N ARG A 358 21.27 11.29 -17.79
CA ARG A 358 20.41 10.72 -18.84
C ARG A 358 19.19 9.99 -18.30
N ALA A 359 19.20 9.56 -17.03
CA ALA A 359 18.13 8.80 -16.40
C ALA A 359 17.82 9.34 -15.00
N PHE A 360 16.54 9.53 -14.71
CA PHE A 360 16.05 9.90 -13.37
C PHE A 360 15.29 8.73 -12.77
N LEU A 361 15.61 8.36 -11.53
CA LEU A 361 14.95 7.28 -10.78
C LEU A 361 14.06 7.86 -9.69
N VAL A 362 12.79 7.48 -9.72
CA VAL A 362 11.86 7.60 -8.58
C VAL A 362 11.94 6.30 -7.79
N MET A 363 12.45 6.38 -6.56
CA MET A 363 12.62 5.23 -5.68
C MET A 363 11.31 4.79 -5.05
N GLN A 364 11.23 3.53 -4.62
CA GLN A 364 10.07 2.97 -3.93
C GLN A 364 9.72 3.73 -2.64
N ASP A 365 10.74 4.10 -1.86
CA ASP A 365 10.59 4.89 -0.64
C ASP A 365 11.03 6.34 -0.93
N PRO A 366 10.10 7.30 -1.00
CA PRO A 366 10.41 8.69 -1.32
C PRO A 366 11.28 9.40 -0.28
N ASP A 367 11.32 8.90 0.96
CA ASP A 367 12.14 9.49 2.03
C ASP A 367 13.64 9.45 1.71
N TYR A 368 14.07 8.55 0.83
CA TYR A 368 15.46 8.51 0.35
C TYR A 368 15.80 9.56 -0.70
N GLN A 369 14.83 10.38 -1.13
CA GLN A 369 15.04 11.38 -2.19
C GLN A 369 14.64 12.80 -1.78
N LEU A 370 14.07 12.99 -0.59
CA LEU A 370 13.56 14.28 -0.13
C LEU A 370 14.45 14.82 1.02
N PHE A 371 15.19 15.90 0.73
CA PHE A 371 16.24 16.42 1.63
C PHE A 371 16.15 17.93 1.90
N ARG A 372 15.28 18.65 1.18
CA ARG A 372 15.19 20.11 1.28
C ARG A 372 14.20 20.54 2.36
N GLU A 373 14.27 21.83 2.70
CA GLU A 373 13.45 22.46 3.73
C GLU A 373 11.96 22.58 3.36
N SER A 374 11.62 22.51 2.06
CA SER A 374 10.22 22.59 1.62
C SER A 374 10.01 21.82 0.31
N VAL A 375 8.73 21.50 0.03
CA VAL A 375 8.35 20.87 -1.25
C VAL A 375 8.76 21.72 -2.44
N ARG A 376 8.57 23.04 -2.37
CA ARG A 376 9.00 23.98 -3.41
C ARG A 376 10.51 23.92 -3.62
N ALA A 377 11.28 23.87 -2.54
CA ALA A 377 12.74 23.76 -2.61
C ALA A 377 13.20 22.44 -3.24
N GLU A 378 12.51 21.32 -3.00
CA GLU A 378 12.78 20.05 -3.69
C GLU A 378 12.59 20.17 -5.20
N LEU A 379 11.50 20.79 -5.64
CA LEU A 379 11.20 20.98 -7.06
C LEU A 379 12.14 22.00 -7.73
N SER A 380 12.68 22.94 -6.95
CA SER A 380 13.63 23.96 -7.44
C SER A 380 15.08 23.46 -7.47
N CYS A 381 15.35 22.19 -7.14
CA CYS A 381 16.70 21.64 -7.08
C CYS A 381 17.24 21.37 -8.49
N THR A 382 17.65 22.44 -9.15
CA THR A 382 18.34 22.41 -10.45
C THR A 382 19.80 22.86 -10.27
N PRO A 383 20.73 22.52 -11.19
CA PRO A 383 22.14 22.97 -11.11
C PRO A 383 22.30 24.48 -11.17
N ARG A 384 21.31 25.22 -11.62
CA ARG A 384 21.27 26.68 -11.66
C ARG A 384 20.09 27.21 -10.83
N ALA A 385 20.16 28.45 -10.39
CA ALA A 385 19.01 29.11 -9.76
C ALA A 385 17.83 29.13 -10.75
N PRO A 386 16.59 28.77 -10.30
CA PRO A 386 15.43 28.76 -11.16
C PRO A 386 15.12 30.19 -11.68
N ASP A 387 14.81 30.28 -12.96
CA ASP A 387 14.33 31.52 -13.58
C ASP A 387 12.79 31.64 -13.46
N ALA A 388 12.20 32.69 -14.02
CA ALA A 388 10.78 32.94 -13.98
C ALA A 388 9.95 31.82 -14.68
N ALA A 389 10.49 31.24 -15.75
CA ALA A 389 9.84 30.12 -16.46
C ALA A 389 9.89 28.82 -15.64
N ASP A 390 11.02 28.55 -14.98
CA ASP A 390 11.15 27.42 -14.06
C ASP A 390 10.17 27.55 -12.90
N THR A 391 10.03 28.76 -12.33
CA THR A 391 9.09 29.03 -11.22
C THR A 391 7.64 28.81 -11.67
N ALA A 392 7.24 29.30 -12.83
CA ALA A 392 5.90 29.09 -13.36
C ALA A 392 5.60 27.59 -13.60
N ARG A 393 6.57 26.84 -14.10
CA ARG A 393 6.45 25.39 -14.30
C ARG A 393 6.35 24.63 -12.98
N ILE A 394 7.08 25.06 -11.95
CA ILE A 394 6.96 24.50 -10.59
C ILE A 394 5.55 24.73 -10.05
N ASP A 395 5.01 25.95 -10.16
CA ASP A 395 3.66 26.28 -9.69
C ASP A 395 2.58 25.48 -10.44
N GLU A 396 2.72 25.30 -11.75
CA GLU A 396 1.84 24.42 -12.54
C GLU A 396 1.88 22.98 -12.01
N LEU A 397 3.07 22.44 -11.75
CA LEU A 397 3.21 21.08 -11.24
C LEU A 397 2.69 20.94 -9.81
N LEU A 398 2.93 21.90 -8.94
CA LEU A 398 2.35 21.93 -7.58
C LEU A 398 0.82 21.85 -7.64
N ALA A 399 0.19 22.64 -8.49
CA ALA A 399 -1.26 22.60 -8.70
C ALA A 399 -1.71 21.26 -9.29
N ARG A 400 -1.03 20.78 -10.32
CA ARG A 400 -1.35 19.51 -11.01
C ARG A 400 -1.24 18.28 -10.11
N PHE A 401 -0.27 18.27 -9.18
CA PHE A 401 -0.05 17.18 -8.24
C PHE A 401 -0.81 17.37 -6.92
N ASP A 402 -1.63 18.41 -6.80
CA ASP A 402 -2.38 18.71 -5.57
C ASP A 402 -1.42 18.86 -4.37
N LEU A 403 -0.39 19.69 -4.57
CA LEU A 403 0.67 20.00 -3.61
C LEU A 403 0.75 21.49 -3.28
N ALA A 404 -0.12 22.34 -3.89
CA ALA A 404 -0.07 23.78 -3.72
C ALA A 404 -0.18 24.19 -2.24
N ASP A 405 -1.11 23.58 -1.49
CA ASP A 405 -1.36 23.87 -0.07
C ASP A 405 -0.22 23.43 0.87
N VAL A 406 0.70 22.60 0.37
CA VAL A 406 1.83 22.06 1.14
C VAL A 406 3.19 22.47 0.55
N ALA A 407 3.19 23.40 -0.41
CA ALA A 407 4.40 23.80 -1.16
C ALA A 407 5.54 24.27 -0.24
N ASP A 408 5.21 24.97 0.81
CA ASP A 408 6.18 25.55 1.76
C ASP A 408 6.39 24.67 3.02
N ARG A 409 5.76 23.48 3.07
CA ARG A 409 5.94 22.57 4.19
C ARG A 409 7.17 21.70 4.01
N HIS A 410 7.82 21.33 5.13
CA HIS A 410 8.93 20.39 5.13
C HIS A 410 8.46 18.99 4.70
N PRO A 411 9.16 18.30 3.77
CA PRO A 411 8.76 16.98 3.25
C PRO A 411 8.52 15.93 4.34
N ALA A 412 9.26 15.95 5.45
CA ALA A 412 9.07 15.02 6.55
C ALA A 412 7.66 15.10 7.18
N THR A 413 6.96 16.24 7.05
CA THR A 413 5.61 16.46 7.60
C THR A 413 4.48 15.98 6.67
N LEU A 414 4.84 15.52 5.48
CA LEU A 414 3.89 15.08 4.47
C LEU A 414 3.43 13.64 4.70
N SER A 415 2.22 13.32 4.23
CA SER A 415 1.77 11.93 4.13
C SER A 415 2.58 11.17 3.06
N GLY A 416 2.63 9.84 3.16
CA GLY A 416 3.33 9.00 2.16
C GLY A 416 2.87 9.27 0.72
N GLY A 417 1.56 9.42 0.50
CA GLY A 417 1.02 9.77 -0.82
C GLY A 417 1.41 11.17 -1.30
N GLN A 418 1.55 12.15 -0.39
CA GLN A 418 2.06 13.48 -0.74
C GLN A 418 3.54 13.41 -1.13
N LYS A 419 4.37 12.73 -0.34
CA LYS A 419 5.79 12.50 -0.66
C LYS A 419 5.97 11.83 -2.03
N GLN A 420 5.16 10.82 -2.32
CA GLN A 420 5.17 10.14 -3.63
C GLN A 420 4.83 11.10 -4.78
N ARG A 421 3.86 12.00 -4.58
CA ARG A 421 3.53 13.03 -5.57
C ARG A 421 4.66 14.03 -5.79
N VAL A 422 5.39 14.40 -4.73
CA VAL A 422 6.56 15.30 -4.84
C VAL A 422 7.64 14.67 -5.72
N VAL A 423 8.06 13.43 -5.47
CA VAL A 423 9.12 12.79 -6.28
C VAL A 423 8.66 12.53 -7.73
N CYS A 424 7.36 12.30 -7.97
CA CYS A 424 6.80 12.23 -9.32
C CYS A 424 6.84 13.60 -10.03
N ALA A 425 6.62 14.70 -9.31
CA ALA A 425 6.74 16.05 -9.84
C ALA A 425 8.22 16.39 -10.16
N MET A 426 9.16 15.95 -9.32
CA MET A 426 10.61 16.06 -9.60
C MET A 426 10.99 15.32 -10.89
N ALA A 427 10.45 14.10 -11.10
CA ALA A 427 10.67 13.35 -12.34
C ALA A 427 10.14 14.09 -13.57
N ALA A 428 8.99 14.77 -13.46
CA ALA A 428 8.42 15.57 -14.54
C ALA A 428 9.28 16.82 -14.89
N LEU A 429 9.97 17.39 -13.90
CA LEU A 429 10.91 18.51 -14.09
C LEU A 429 12.28 18.07 -14.61
N SER A 430 12.66 16.82 -14.38
CA SER A 430 13.96 16.31 -14.78
C SER A 430 14.18 16.46 -16.30
N PRO A 431 15.34 16.90 -16.76
CA PRO A 431 15.70 16.96 -18.18
C PRO A 431 16.07 15.58 -18.76
N ALA A 432 16.05 14.51 -17.96
CA ALA A 432 16.47 13.18 -18.35
C ALA A 432 15.61 12.60 -19.49
N ASP A 433 16.25 11.92 -20.44
CA ASP A 433 15.58 11.25 -21.54
C ASP A 433 14.82 9.98 -21.09
N VAL A 434 15.27 9.40 -19.97
CA VAL A 434 14.75 8.13 -19.43
C VAL A 434 14.26 8.35 -18.00
N LEU A 435 13.02 8.03 -17.74
CA LEU A 435 12.41 8.13 -16.43
C LEU A 435 12.09 6.74 -15.89
N LEU A 436 12.62 6.42 -14.72
CA LEU A 436 12.55 5.13 -14.07
C LEU A 436 11.71 5.26 -12.81
N PHE A 437 10.74 4.37 -12.62
CA PHE A 437 9.86 4.39 -11.46
C PHE A 437 9.83 3.02 -10.79
N ASP A 438 10.16 2.97 -9.50
CA ASP A 438 10.15 1.74 -8.70
C ASP A 438 8.94 1.73 -7.76
N GLU A 439 7.94 0.87 -8.03
CA GLU A 439 6.68 0.70 -7.30
C GLU A 439 5.97 2.02 -6.93
N PRO A 440 5.74 2.93 -7.88
CA PRO A 440 5.24 4.28 -7.58
C PRO A 440 3.76 4.32 -7.21
N THR A 441 3.04 3.20 -7.24
CA THR A 441 1.60 3.09 -6.92
C THR A 441 1.32 2.68 -5.48
N SER A 442 2.36 2.46 -4.67
CA SER A 442 2.21 2.08 -3.26
C SER A 442 1.42 3.14 -2.48
N GLY A 443 0.35 2.74 -1.79
CA GLY A 443 -0.50 3.64 -1.01
C GLY A 443 -1.33 4.64 -1.83
N LEU A 444 -1.41 4.51 -3.17
CA LEU A 444 -2.27 5.37 -3.98
C LEU A 444 -3.71 4.85 -4.05
N ASP A 445 -4.65 5.77 -3.86
CA ASP A 445 -6.05 5.56 -4.18
C ASP A 445 -6.28 5.48 -5.71
N HIS A 446 -7.50 5.22 -6.13
CA HIS A 446 -7.85 5.13 -7.55
C HIS A 446 -7.55 6.43 -8.30
N ALA A 447 -7.87 7.59 -7.72
CA ALA A 447 -7.64 8.89 -8.35
C ALA A 447 -6.15 9.19 -8.50
N GLY A 448 -5.34 8.93 -7.47
CA GLY A 448 -3.88 9.06 -7.50
C GLY A 448 -3.23 8.14 -8.54
N MET A 449 -3.65 6.88 -8.59
CA MET A 449 -3.20 5.91 -9.59
C MET A 449 -3.51 6.38 -11.02
N ARG A 450 -4.73 6.86 -11.27
CA ARG A 450 -5.13 7.38 -12.60
C ARG A 450 -4.36 8.65 -12.99
N ARG A 451 -4.08 9.55 -12.03
CA ARG A 451 -3.24 10.75 -12.26
C ARG A 451 -1.82 10.35 -12.64
N LEU A 452 -1.24 9.39 -11.91
CA LEU A 452 0.11 8.90 -12.20
C LEU A 452 0.19 8.22 -13.57
N ALA A 453 -0.78 7.35 -13.92
CA ALA A 453 -0.83 6.71 -15.23
C ALA A 453 -0.92 7.73 -16.38
N ARG A 454 -1.70 8.79 -16.19
CA ARG A 454 -1.84 9.88 -17.16
C ARG A 454 -0.53 10.64 -17.31
N LEU A 455 0.11 11.00 -16.20
CA LEU A 455 1.42 11.66 -16.21
C LEU A 455 2.46 10.85 -17.00
N MET A 456 2.59 9.55 -16.73
CA MET A 456 3.58 8.71 -17.44
C MET A 456 3.32 8.69 -18.95
N ARG A 457 2.04 8.62 -19.36
CA ARG A 457 1.68 8.69 -20.78
C ARG A 457 2.00 10.04 -21.42
N GLU A 458 1.86 11.13 -20.69
CA GLU A 458 2.20 12.47 -21.17
C GLU A 458 3.71 12.62 -21.30
N LEU A 459 4.49 12.21 -20.28
CA LEU A 459 5.95 12.19 -20.34
C LEU A 459 6.47 11.34 -21.52
N ALA A 460 5.82 10.23 -21.81
CA ALA A 460 6.14 9.43 -22.99
C ALA A 460 5.79 10.18 -24.29
N ARG A 461 4.61 10.86 -24.38
CA ARG A 461 4.26 11.66 -25.56
C ARG A 461 5.25 12.81 -25.83
N ASP A 462 5.89 13.33 -24.79
CA ASP A 462 6.96 14.32 -24.87
C ASP A 462 8.29 13.71 -25.38
N GLY A 463 8.28 12.44 -25.81
CA GLY A 463 9.43 11.75 -26.40
C GLY A 463 10.30 11.00 -25.40
N ARG A 464 10.00 11.02 -24.10
CA ARG A 464 10.80 10.33 -23.08
C ARG A 464 10.53 8.83 -23.08
N ALA A 465 11.53 8.04 -22.71
CA ALA A 465 11.35 6.62 -22.37
C ALA A 465 10.97 6.52 -20.89
N VAL A 466 9.84 5.88 -20.61
CA VAL A 466 9.38 5.67 -19.23
C VAL A 466 9.41 4.18 -18.91
N ALA A 467 10.14 3.79 -17.86
CA ALA A 467 10.14 2.43 -17.34
C ALA A 467 9.53 2.42 -15.93
N VAL A 468 8.59 1.52 -15.69
CA VAL A 468 7.95 1.40 -14.38
C VAL A 468 7.92 -0.04 -13.91
N VAL A 469 8.46 -0.27 -12.72
CA VAL A 469 8.28 -1.51 -11.97
C VAL A 469 6.98 -1.39 -11.19
N SER A 470 6.06 -2.32 -11.37
CA SER A 470 4.84 -2.37 -10.55
C SER A 470 4.20 -3.75 -10.55
N HIS A 471 3.56 -4.09 -9.42
CA HIS A 471 2.69 -5.26 -9.27
C HIS A 471 1.20 -4.90 -9.42
N ASP A 472 0.88 -3.64 -9.61
CA ASP A 472 -0.47 -3.11 -9.74
C ASP A 472 -0.98 -3.29 -11.18
N THR A 473 -1.71 -4.37 -11.43
CA THR A 473 -2.20 -4.70 -12.78
C THR A 473 -3.23 -3.71 -13.31
N GLU A 474 -4.00 -3.06 -12.44
CA GLU A 474 -4.94 -2.01 -12.82
C GLU A 474 -4.19 -0.77 -13.32
N PHE A 475 -3.13 -0.40 -12.63
CA PHE A 475 -2.23 0.67 -13.05
C PHE A 475 -1.49 0.33 -14.36
N LEU A 476 -0.88 -0.86 -14.45
CA LEU A 476 -0.19 -1.30 -15.66
C LEU A 476 -1.09 -1.28 -16.89
N ALA A 477 -2.35 -1.72 -16.74
CA ALA A 477 -3.35 -1.68 -17.82
C ALA A 477 -3.66 -0.26 -18.29
N CYS A 478 -3.60 0.73 -17.39
CA CYS A 478 -3.88 2.13 -17.69
C CYS A 478 -2.66 2.90 -18.20
N ALA A 479 -1.46 2.59 -17.70
CA ALA A 479 -0.25 3.37 -17.94
C ALA A 479 0.57 2.83 -19.11
N CYS A 480 0.75 1.51 -19.20
CA CYS A 480 1.77 0.90 -20.06
C CYS A 480 1.33 0.75 -21.51
N HIS A 481 2.28 0.94 -22.42
CA HIS A 481 2.18 0.60 -23.83
C HIS A 481 2.69 -0.81 -24.10
N ARG A 482 3.63 -1.31 -23.27
CA ARG A 482 4.17 -2.66 -23.30
C ARG A 482 4.55 -3.13 -21.91
N ILE A 483 4.60 -4.44 -21.70
CA ILE A 483 5.07 -5.07 -20.47
C ILE A 483 6.17 -6.07 -20.80
N VAL A 484 7.20 -6.08 -19.97
CA VAL A 484 8.31 -7.04 -20.05
C VAL A 484 8.45 -7.71 -18.69
N ARG A 485 8.52 -9.03 -18.68
CA ARG A 485 8.73 -9.81 -17.47
C ARG A 485 10.23 -10.03 -17.26
N LEU A 486 10.71 -9.74 -16.05
CA LEU A 486 12.06 -10.05 -15.60
C LEU A 486 12.02 -11.37 -14.83
N GLU A 487 12.76 -12.37 -15.36
CA GLU A 487 12.91 -13.66 -14.71
C GLU A 487 14.12 -13.65 -13.76
N PRO A 488 14.05 -14.39 -12.61
CA PRO A 488 15.17 -14.50 -11.70
C PRO A 488 16.41 -15.06 -12.41
N GLY A 489 17.56 -14.41 -12.25
CA GLY A 489 18.82 -14.87 -12.86
C GLY A 489 18.91 -14.70 -14.37
N ARG A 490 18.09 -13.83 -14.95
CA ARG A 490 18.19 -13.43 -16.37
C ARG A 490 18.15 -11.93 -16.56
#